data_b3b7659813d4108a792da2afeceec381
#
_entry.id   b3b7659813d4108a792da2afeceec381
#
_cell.length_a   1.000
_cell.length_b   1.000
_cell.length_c   1.000
_cell.angle_alpha   90.00
_cell.angle_beta   90.00
_cell.angle_gamma   90.00
#
_symmetry.space_group_name_H-M   'P 1'
#
loop_
_entity.id
_entity.type
_entity.pdbx_description
1 polymer ?
#
loop_
_entity_poly.entity_id
_entity_poly.type
_entity_poly.pdbx_seq_one_letter_code
_entity_poly.pdbx_strand_id
1 'polypeptide(L)'
;MTKKNAVSVNQLTKIYAKNSLNSVVALNELNLEVKEGEIFGLLGPNGAGKTTFINILSGTVIKTKGSVNVWGFDVDKNPRQVRASIGIVPQEVNLDAFFSPRKLLELQAGLYGVPKKNRITDTILKMVSLEKQAESYSRSLSGGMKRRLLIAKAMVHQPPILVLDEPTAGVDVELRKNLWENVKNLNKQGVTIILTTHYLFEAQEMSDRIAILNKGNLVALDTTKNLLNRIKTKKIIFKVNKLINLTKKKISGLFFSSNSNNEIMITYERNKHKIEDIINIIKNEGVEIIDISTEDGNLEDVFIQLTKN
;
A
#
# COMPACT_ATOMS: atom_id res chain seq x y z
N MET A 1 -9.44 -2.43 25.05
CA MET A 1 -8.44 -1.35 25.18
C MET A 1 -8.33 -0.65 23.83
N THR A 2 -8.51 0.66 23.77
CA THR A 2 -8.29 1.44 22.54
C THR A 2 -6.80 1.43 22.20
N LYS A 3 -6.44 0.93 21.00
CA LYS A 3 -5.03 0.97 20.53
C LYS A 3 -4.55 2.42 20.50
N LYS A 4 -3.33 2.67 20.98
CA LYS A 4 -2.69 3.99 20.89
C LYS A 4 -2.37 4.34 19.43
N ASN A 5 -2.12 5.60 19.16
CA ASN A 5 -1.70 6.05 17.84
C ASN A 5 -0.18 5.90 17.69
N ALA A 6 0.25 5.12 16.71
CA ALA A 6 1.65 5.05 16.30
C ALA A 6 2.06 6.32 15.54
N VAL A 7 1.15 6.86 14.71
CA VAL A 7 1.32 8.15 14.03
C VAL A 7 0.04 8.95 14.18
N SER A 8 0.18 10.25 14.52
CA SER A 8 -0.92 11.21 14.55
C SER A 8 -0.56 12.44 13.73
N VAL A 9 -1.44 12.82 12.83
CA VAL A 9 -1.25 13.94 11.90
C VAL A 9 -2.46 14.86 11.98
N ASN A 10 -2.20 16.14 12.21
CA ASN A 10 -3.25 17.15 12.31
C ASN A 10 -2.92 18.35 11.42
N GLN A 11 -3.83 18.66 10.48
CA GLN A 11 -3.77 19.77 9.52
C GLN A 11 -2.41 19.91 8.83
N LEU A 12 -1.78 18.77 8.49
CA LEU A 12 -0.47 18.73 7.86
C LEU A 12 -0.53 19.31 6.46
N THR A 13 0.22 20.42 6.27
CA THR A 13 0.36 21.09 4.98
C THR A 13 1.81 21.14 4.55
N LYS A 14 2.10 20.80 3.29
CA LYS A 14 3.40 21.01 2.67
C LYS A 14 3.25 21.71 1.33
N ILE A 15 3.91 22.86 1.23
CA ILE A 15 4.00 23.67 0.01
C ILE A 15 5.48 23.75 -0.38
N TYR A 16 5.80 23.30 -1.59
CA TYR A 16 7.11 23.48 -2.20
C TYR A 16 7.17 24.80 -2.96
N ALA A 17 8.35 25.41 -3.05
CA ALA A 17 8.58 26.69 -3.71
C ALA A 17 7.57 27.77 -3.28
N LYS A 18 7.26 27.82 -1.98
CA LYS A 18 6.36 28.80 -1.38
C LYS A 18 6.85 30.22 -1.76
N ASN A 19 5.94 31.08 -2.20
CA ASN A 19 6.20 32.43 -2.68
C ASN A 19 6.82 32.54 -4.08
N SER A 20 6.75 31.50 -4.90
CA SER A 20 7.10 31.53 -6.33
C SER A 20 5.88 31.27 -7.21
N LEU A 21 5.97 31.64 -8.49
CA LEU A 21 4.95 31.35 -9.51
C LEU A 21 4.73 29.82 -9.69
N ASN A 22 5.70 28.99 -9.28
CA ASN A 22 5.69 27.54 -9.40
C ASN A 22 5.42 26.85 -8.04
N SER A 23 4.67 27.48 -7.11
CA SER A 23 4.34 26.87 -5.84
C SER A 23 3.44 25.64 -6.03
N VAL A 24 3.82 24.53 -5.38
CA VAL A 24 3.07 23.26 -5.45
C VAL A 24 2.63 22.85 -4.04
N VAL A 25 1.32 22.72 -3.85
CA VAL A 25 0.75 22.17 -2.62
C VAL A 25 0.82 20.64 -2.71
N ALA A 26 1.78 20.04 -2.03
CA ALA A 26 2.00 18.59 -2.03
C ALA A 26 1.13 17.86 -1.00
N LEU A 27 0.80 18.52 0.13
CA LEU A 27 -0.14 18.06 1.15
C LEU A 27 -0.97 19.25 1.61
N ASN A 28 -2.28 19.05 1.72
CA ASN A 28 -3.24 20.08 2.07
C ASN A 28 -4.08 19.65 3.27
N GLU A 29 -3.79 20.25 4.44
CA GLU A 29 -4.52 20.04 5.71
C GLU A 29 -4.83 18.58 6.03
N LEU A 30 -3.86 17.69 5.77
CA LEU A 30 -3.99 16.26 5.96
C LEU A 30 -4.21 15.94 7.45
N ASN A 31 -5.28 15.19 7.73
CA ASN A 31 -5.62 14.66 9.05
C ASN A 31 -5.72 13.14 8.96
N LEU A 32 -4.85 12.41 9.68
CA LEU A 32 -4.90 10.96 9.74
C LEU A 32 -4.24 10.42 11.00
N GLU A 33 -4.63 9.21 11.38
CA GLU A 33 -4.06 8.46 12.48
C GLU A 33 -3.75 7.03 12.03
N VAL A 34 -2.56 6.55 12.41
CA VAL A 34 -2.15 5.15 12.29
C VAL A 34 -2.13 4.54 13.67
N LYS A 35 -2.79 3.40 13.86
CA LYS A 35 -2.86 2.71 15.16
C LYS A 35 -1.66 1.79 15.35
N GLU A 36 -1.25 1.57 16.61
CA GLU A 36 -0.18 0.63 16.92
C GLU A 36 -0.53 -0.80 16.45
N GLY A 37 0.42 -1.46 15.79
CA GLY A 37 0.29 -2.84 15.32
C GLY A 37 -0.73 -3.05 14.18
N GLU A 38 -1.13 -2.01 13.45
CA GLU A 38 -1.89 -2.18 12.21
C GLU A 38 -0.99 -2.16 10.98
N ILE A 39 -1.46 -2.73 9.89
CA ILE A 39 -0.94 -2.49 8.54
C ILE A 39 -1.80 -1.41 7.91
N PHE A 40 -1.22 -0.23 7.74
CA PHE A 40 -1.88 0.95 7.20
C PHE A 40 -1.46 1.21 5.76
N GLY A 41 -2.42 1.17 4.83
CA GLY A 41 -2.20 1.48 3.42
C GLY A 41 -2.35 2.98 3.13
N LEU A 42 -1.38 3.56 2.44
CA LEU A 42 -1.45 4.93 1.92
C LEU A 42 -1.45 4.87 0.39
N LEU A 43 -2.63 5.03 -0.20
CA LEU A 43 -2.87 4.92 -1.62
C LEU A 43 -2.97 6.28 -2.31
N GLY A 44 -2.67 6.30 -3.59
CA GLY A 44 -2.86 7.46 -4.45
C GLY A 44 -2.01 7.37 -5.71
N PRO A 45 -2.36 8.13 -6.76
CA PRO A 45 -1.57 8.20 -7.97
C PRO A 45 -0.20 8.85 -7.72
N ASN A 46 0.65 8.82 -8.73
CA ASN A 46 1.90 9.59 -8.70
C ASN A 46 1.59 11.08 -8.50
N GLY A 47 2.34 11.75 -7.63
CA GLY A 47 2.08 13.14 -7.26
C GLY A 47 0.94 13.35 -6.24
N ALA A 48 0.33 12.30 -5.70
CA ALA A 48 -0.71 12.43 -4.67
C ALA A 48 -0.20 12.94 -3.31
N GLY A 49 1.12 12.97 -3.06
CA GLY A 49 1.72 13.42 -1.81
C GLY A 49 2.29 12.31 -0.91
N LYS A 50 2.21 11.02 -1.32
CA LYS A 50 2.66 9.86 -0.53
C LYS A 50 4.12 9.98 -0.08
N THR A 51 5.04 10.16 -1.03
CA THR A 51 6.48 10.31 -0.74
C THR A 51 6.79 11.57 0.07
N THR A 52 6.05 12.67 -0.15
CA THR A 52 6.17 13.88 0.67
C THR A 52 5.79 13.59 2.12
N PHE A 53 4.72 12.84 2.34
CA PHE A 53 4.29 12.41 3.68
C PHE A 53 5.37 11.56 4.37
N ILE A 54 5.89 10.53 3.70
CA ILE A 54 6.99 9.69 4.22
C ILE A 54 8.22 10.53 4.56
N ASN A 55 8.59 11.46 3.69
CA ASN A 55 9.75 12.32 3.88
C ASN A 55 9.58 13.27 5.07
N ILE A 56 8.35 13.67 5.41
CA ILE A 56 8.07 14.42 6.64
C ILE A 56 8.20 13.51 7.86
N LEU A 57 7.69 12.28 7.83
CA LEU A 57 7.87 11.32 8.92
C LEU A 57 9.33 10.99 9.19
N SER A 58 10.16 10.90 8.15
CA SER A 58 11.62 10.66 8.27
C SER A 58 12.42 11.88 8.73
N GLY A 59 11.81 13.07 8.67
CA GLY A 59 12.50 14.34 8.95
C GLY A 59 13.41 14.80 7.82
N THR A 60 13.30 14.25 6.60
CA THR A 60 14.05 14.70 5.41
C THR A 60 13.38 15.90 4.73
N VAL A 61 12.08 16.09 4.96
CA VAL A 61 11.31 17.25 4.49
C VAL A 61 10.63 17.93 5.68
N ILE A 62 10.84 19.24 5.80
CA ILE A 62 10.19 20.07 6.82
C ILE A 62 8.78 20.41 6.31
N LYS A 63 7.76 20.18 7.14
CA LYS A 63 6.39 20.59 6.87
C LYS A 63 6.22 22.12 6.83
N THR A 64 5.18 22.60 6.16
CA THR A 64 4.87 24.04 6.13
C THR A 64 3.96 24.45 7.30
N LYS A 65 2.95 23.62 7.63
CA LYS A 65 2.01 23.83 8.75
C LYS A 65 1.55 22.48 9.34
N GLY A 66 0.82 22.57 10.44
CA GLY A 66 0.21 21.41 11.12
C GLY A 66 1.16 20.74 12.11
N SER A 67 0.74 19.63 12.69
CA SER A 67 1.53 18.85 13.64
C SER A 67 1.58 17.37 13.22
N VAL A 68 2.71 16.73 13.51
CA VAL A 68 2.93 15.29 13.26
C VAL A 68 3.66 14.72 14.47
N ASN A 69 3.08 13.66 15.04
CA ASN A 69 3.67 12.87 16.10
C ASN A 69 3.91 11.44 15.61
N VAL A 70 5.09 10.91 15.87
CA VAL A 70 5.50 9.54 15.56
C VAL A 70 5.89 8.87 16.88
N TRP A 71 5.20 7.82 17.26
CA TRP A 71 5.40 7.10 18.52
C TRP A 71 5.40 8.00 19.76
N GLY A 72 4.51 9.02 19.74
CA GLY A 72 4.41 10.03 20.82
C GLY A 72 5.43 11.18 20.75
N PHE A 73 6.34 11.18 19.79
CA PHE A 73 7.35 12.21 19.59
C PHE A 73 6.97 13.17 18.46
N ASP A 74 7.03 14.47 18.71
CA ASP A 74 6.81 15.51 17.71
C ASP A 74 8.00 15.56 16.71
N VAL A 75 7.71 15.58 15.41
CA VAL A 75 8.74 15.49 14.35
C VAL A 75 9.70 16.70 14.35
N ASP A 76 9.26 17.87 14.79
CA ASP A 76 10.10 19.07 14.82
C ASP A 76 10.91 19.16 16.12
N LYS A 77 10.29 18.81 17.25
CA LYS A 77 10.91 18.94 18.58
C LYS A 77 11.82 17.76 18.93
N ASN A 78 11.48 16.57 18.46
CA ASN A 78 12.14 15.31 18.85
C ASN A 78 12.66 14.50 17.64
N PRO A 79 13.41 15.11 16.71
CA PRO A 79 13.75 14.45 15.43
C PRO A 79 14.62 13.20 15.59
N ARG A 80 15.40 13.09 16.66
CA ARG A 80 16.21 11.88 16.95
C ARG A 80 15.34 10.72 17.40
N GLN A 81 14.40 10.97 18.33
CA GLN A 81 13.46 9.97 18.83
C GLN A 81 12.52 9.48 17.72
N VAL A 82 12.05 10.39 16.87
CA VAL A 82 11.24 10.06 15.68
C VAL A 82 12.02 9.12 14.77
N ARG A 83 13.27 9.45 14.42
CA ARG A 83 14.10 8.56 13.57
C ARG A 83 14.43 7.21 14.23
N ALA A 84 14.56 7.19 15.55
CA ALA A 84 14.75 5.94 16.29
C ALA A 84 13.46 5.07 16.32
N SER A 85 12.29 5.68 16.17
CA SER A 85 10.99 4.99 16.19
C SER A 85 10.52 4.50 14.82
N ILE A 86 11.24 4.81 13.73
CA ILE A 86 10.80 4.51 12.38
C ILE A 86 11.93 3.90 11.53
N GLY A 87 11.64 2.78 10.89
CA GLY A 87 12.47 2.22 9.83
C GLY A 87 11.84 2.53 8.47
N ILE A 88 12.63 2.92 7.48
CA ILE A 88 12.12 3.27 6.15
C ILE A 88 12.82 2.43 5.10
N VAL A 89 12.01 1.77 4.28
CA VAL A 89 12.43 1.02 3.09
C VAL A 89 12.04 1.85 1.87
N PRO A 90 13.02 2.47 1.18
CA PRO A 90 12.73 3.32 0.02
C PRO A 90 12.32 2.48 -1.19
N GLN A 91 11.70 3.13 -2.15
CA GLN A 91 11.32 2.55 -3.43
C GLN A 91 12.55 2.08 -4.23
N GLU A 92 13.61 2.88 -4.26
CA GLU A 92 14.84 2.55 -4.96
C GLU A 92 15.76 1.66 -4.15
N VAL A 93 16.40 0.69 -4.81
CA VAL A 93 17.36 -0.22 -4.20
C VAL A 93 18.75 0.39 -4.24
N ASN A 94 19.04 1.25 -3.27
CA ASN A 94 20.35 1.86 -3.08
C ASN A 94 21.11 1.11 -1.98
N LEU A 95 21.95 0.15 -2.39
CA LEU A 95 22.86 -0.61 -1.54
C LEU A 95 24.29 -0.47 -2.04
N ASP A 96 25.23 -0.34 -1.11
CA ASP A 96 26.63 -0.38 -1.48
C ASP A 96 26.98 -1.77 -2.03
N ALA A 97 27.52 -1.77 -3.24
CA ALA A 97 27.77 -2.98 -4.01
C ALA A 97 28.91 -3.85 -3.42
N PHE A 98 29.81 -3.23 -2.64
CA PHE A 98 31.05 -3.86 -2.16
C PHE A 98 30.96 -4.34 -0.70
N PHE A 99 29.91 -4.00 0.03
CA PHE A 99 29.68 -4.55 1.36
C PHE A 99 28.84 -5.81 1.31
N SER A 100 29.11 -6.73 2.26
CA SER A 100 28.24 -7.87 2.50
C SER A 100 26.98 -7.43 3.28
N PRO A 101 25.88 -8.20 3.22
CA PRO A 101 24.68 -7.97 4.04
C PRO A 101 25.00 -7.75 5.50
N ARG A 102 25.82 -8.63 6.11
CA ARG A 102 26.26 -8.48 7.50
C ARG A 102 26.92 -7.13 7.74
N LYS A 103 27.88 -6.77 6.91
CA LYS A 103 28.64 -5.52 7.07
C LYS A 103 27.74 -4.29 6.93
N LEU A 104 26.79 -4.30 6.00
CA LEU A 104 25.79 -3.23 5.85
C LEU A 104 24.91 -3.10 7.08
N LEU A 105 24.43 -4.21 7.65
CA LEU A 105 23.61 -4.18 8.85
C LEU A 105 24.40 -3.70 10.08
N GLU A 106 25.63 -4.17 10.24
CA GLU A 106 26.51 -3.75 11.34
C GLU A 106 26.84 -2.24 11.26
N LEU A 107 27.13 -1.74 10.05
CA LEU A 107 27.36 -0.31 9.82
C LEU A 107 26.13 0.51 10.16
N GLN A 108 24.96 0.08 9.64
CA GLN A 108 23.69 0.76 9.89
C GLN A 108 23.32 0.79 11.38
N ALA A 109 23.50 -0.34 12.10
CA ALA A 109 23.27 -0.41 13.54
C ALA A 109 24.21 0.55 14.29
N GLY A 110 25.45 0.68 13.85
CA GLY A 110 26.40 1.66 14.38
C GLY A 110 25.96 3.10 14.18
N LEU A 111 25.41 3.45 13.01
CA LEU A 111 24.86 4.79 12.73
C LEU A 111 23.66 5.13 13.61
N TYR A 112 22.85 4.15 14.00
CA TYR A 112 21.78 4.33 14.99
C TYR A 112 22.25 4.28 16.44
N GLY A 113 23.56 4.11 16.68
CA GLY A 113 24.12 4.05 18.03
C GLY A 113 23.83 2.75 18.78
N VAL A 114 23.46 1.66 18.07
CA VAL A 114 23.21 0.36 18.69
C VAL A 114 24.54 -0.23 19.14
N PRO A 115 24.77 -0.44 20.46
CA PRO A 115 26.00 -1.05 20.98
C PRO A 115 26.21 -2.44 20.40
N LYS A 116 27.45 -2.84 20.13
CA LYS A 116 27.78 -4.16 19.52
C LYS A 116 27.08 -5.33 20.23
N LYS A 117 27.04 -5.33 21.57
CA LYS A 117 26.42 -6.38 22.39
C LYS A 117 24.89 -6.49 22.22
N ASN A 118 24.24 -5.44 21.72
CA ASN A 118 22.77 -5.37 21.53
C ASN A 118 22.36 -5.55 20.05
N ARG A 119 23.33 -5.74 19.15
CA ARG A 119 23.03 -5.94 17.74
C ARG A 119 22.47 -7.35 17.50
N ILE A 120 21.39 -7.39 16.74
CA ILE A 120 20.67 -8.64 16.40
C ILE A 120 20.85 -9.00 14.91
N THR A 121 22.02 -8.71 14.37
CA THR A 121 22.34 -8.87 12.93
C THR A 121 22.00 -10.27 12.41
N ASP A 122 22.39 -11.33 13.13
CA ASP A 122 22.10 -12.71 12.76
C ASP A 122 20.61 -13.02 12.78
N THR A 123 19.90 -12.54 13.78
CA THR A 123 18.44 -12.70 13.90
C THR A 123 17.74 -12.02 12.72
N ILE A 124 18.18 -10.81 12.35
CA ILE A 124 17.60 -10.07 11.21
C ILE A 124 17.90 -10.78 9.88
N LEU A 125 19.15 -11.24 9.68
CA LEU A 125 19.52 -12.00 8.48
C LEU A 125 18.66 -13.26 8.33
N LYS A 126 18.39 -13.98 9.44
CA LYS A 126 17.49 -15.12 9.47
C LYS A 126 16.06 -14.73 9.15
N MET A 127 15.55 -13.64 9.74
CA MET A 127 14.19 -13.14 9.51
C MET A 127 13.93 -12.84 8.03
N VAL A 128 14.93 -12.31 7.31
CA VAL A 128 14.80 -12.00 5.88
C VAL A 128 15.37 -13.10 4.97
N SER A 129 15.73 -14.27 5.51
CA SER A 129 16.28 -15.44 4.80
C SER A 129 17.50 -15.10 3.93
N LEU A 130 18.48 -14.43 4.54
CA LEU A 130 19.76 -14.04 3.92
C LEU A 130 20.98 -14.58 4.65
N GLU A 131 20.83 -15.58 5.54
CA GLU A 131 21.95 -16.15 6.30
C GLU A 131 23.04 -16.72 5.41
N LYS A 132 22.64 -17.43 4.33
CA LYS A 132 23.56 -18.03 3.38
C LYS A 132 24.35 -17.01 2.59
N GLN A 133 23.82 -15.80 2.40
CA GLN A 133 24.41 -14.69 1.67
C GLN A 133 25.04 -13.64 2.58
N ALA A 134 25.08 -13.89 3.89
CA ALA A 134 25.52 -12.90 4.89
C ALA A 134 26.89 -12.27 4.57
N GLU A 135 27.80 -13.05 4.02
CA GLU A 135 29.18 -12.61 3.69
C GLU A 135 29.41 -12.38 2.17
N SER A 136 28.39 -12.62 1.32
CA SER A 136 28.48 -12.39 -0.12
C SER A 136 28.46 -10.88 -0.41
N TYR A 137 29.09 -10.44 -1.50
CA TYR A 137 28.96 -9.03 -1.91
C TYR A 137 27.52 -8.69 -2.31
N SER A 138 27.01 -7.51 -1.89
CA SER A 138 25.64 -7.07 -2.21
C SER A 138 25.36 -6.98 -3.71
N ARG A 139 26.40 -6.77 -4.54
CA ARG A 139 26.26 -6.79 -6.00
C ARG A 139 25.82 -8.14 -6.56
N SER A 140 26.19 -9.25 -5.92
CA SER A 140 25.85 -10.61 -6.36
C SER A 140 24.43 -11.05 -5.95
N LEU A 141 23.74 -10.27 -5.14
CA LEU A 141 22.37 -10.57 -4.70
C LEU A 141 21.37 -10.34 -5.84
N SER A 142 20.34 -11.20 -5.92
CA SER A 142 19.20 -10.97 -6.80
C SER A 142 18.41 -9.71 -6.37
N GLY A 143 17.54 -9.19 -7.24
CA GLY A 143 16.72 -8.03 -6.93
C GLY A 143 15.87 -8.23 -5.67
N GLY A 144 15.25 -9.41 -5.52
CA GLY A 144 14.48 -9.76 -4.33
C GLY A 144 15.32 -9.89 -3.07
N MET A 145 16.54 -10.44 -3.15
CA MET A 145 17.47 -10.47 -2.02
C MET A 145 17.89 -9.05 -1.60
N LYS A 146 18.16 -8.17 -2.55
CA LYS A 146 18.46 -6.75 -2.27
C LYS A 146 17.29 -6.06 -1.58
N ARG A 147 16.05 -6.33 -2.01
CA ARG A 147 14.84 -5.75 -1.38
C ARG A 147 14.68 -6.25 0.06
N ARG A 148 14.89 -7.55 0.32
CA ARG A 148 14.90 -8.10 1.67
C ARG A 148 16.01 -7.52 2.55
N LEU A 149 17.19 -7.25 1.98
CA LEU A 149 18.27 -6.58 2.70
C LEU A 149 17.93 -5.13 3.07
N LEU A 150 17.17 -4.40 2.25
CA LEU A 150 16.67 -3.07 2.62
C LEU A 150 15.73 -3.12 3.82
N ILE A 151 14.83 -4.11 3.87
CA ILE A 151 13.97 -4.33 5.05
C ILE A 151 14.83 -4.63 6.28
N ALA A 152 15.79 -5.56 6.15
CA ALA A 152 16.74 -5.88 7.20
C ALA A 152 17.47 -4.63 7.72
N LYS A 153 17.95 -3.79 6.80
CA LYS A 153 18.62 -2.52 7.11
C LYS A 153 17.71 -1.55 7.88
N ALA A 154 16.44 -1.48 7.53
CA ALA A 154 15.45 -0.63 8.21
C ALA A 154 15.12 -1.13 9.63
N MET A 155 15.37 -2.43 9.92
CA MET A 155 15.01 -3.08 11.18
C MET A 155 16.17 -3.17 12.20
N VAL A 156 17.41 -2.75 11.87
CA VAL A 156 18.59 -2.96 12.72
C VAL A 156 18.51 -2.31 14.10
N HIS A 157 17.75 -1.22 14.22
CA HIS A 157 17.50 -0.52 15.47
C HIS A 157 16.16 -0.87 16.13
N GLN A 158 15.49 -1.93 15.63
CA GLN A 158 14.23 -2.46 16.14
C GLN A 158 13.12 -1.40 16.28
N PRO A 159 12.82 -0.66 15.21
CA PRO A 159 11.81 0.40 15.27
C PRO A 159 10.40 -0.20 15.46
N PRO A 160 9.52 0.44 16.25
CA PRO A 160 8.13 0.01 16.36
C PRO A 160 7.30 0.31 15.10
N ILE A 161 7.80 1.14 14.19
CA ILE A 161 7.12 1.49 12.92
C ILE A 161 8.05 1.18 11.74
N LEU A 162 7.54 0.47 10.73
CA LEU A 162 8.22 0.22 9.46
C LEU A 162 7.41 0.83 8.32
N VAL A 163 8.03 1.72 7.55
CA VAL A 163 7.47 2.33 6.35
C VAL A 163 8.06 1.66 5.12
N LEU A 164 7.19 1.21 4.24
CA LEU A 164 7.53 0.56 2.98
C LEU A 164 7.04 1.45 1.83
N ASP A 165 7.97 2.10 1.13
CA ASP A 165 7.62 2.96 -0.01
C ASP A 165 7.68 2.14 -1.30
N GLU A 166 6.50 1.79 -1.84
CA GLU A 166 6.31 0.97 -3.06
C GLU A 166 7.20 -0.30 -3.10
N PRO A 167 7.13 -1.16 -2.07
CA PRO A 167 8.13 -2.20 -1.85
C PRO A 167 8.16 -3.29 -2.94
N THR A 168 7.10 -3.41 -3.73
CA THR A 168 6.92 -4.45 -4.76
C THR A 168 7.04 -3.92 -6.19
N ALA A 169 7.40 -2.64 -6.36
CA ALA A 169 7.60 -2.07 -7.68
C ALA A 169 8.74 -2.82 -8.43
N GLY A 170 8.42 -3.37 -9.61
CA GLY A 170 9.38 -4.12 -10.43
C GLY A 170 9.79 -5.49 -9.87
N VAL A 171 9.03 -6.04 -8.92
CA VAL A 171 9.26 -7.36 -8.31
C VAL A 171 8.34 -8.40 -8.94
N ASP A 172 8.86 -9.58 -9.28
CA ASP A 172 8.07 -10.69 -9.80
C ASP A 172 7.09 -11.25 -8.75
N VAL A 173 6.14 -12.09 -9.20
CA VAL A 173 5.01 -12.58 -8.37
C VAL A 173 5.49 -13.41 -7.18
N GLU A 174 6.48 -14.28 -7.37
CA GLU A 174 6.96 -15.16 -6.30
C GLU A 174 7.72 -14.38 -5.22
N LEU A 175 8.62 -13.49 -5.64
CA LEU A 175 9.36 -12.62 -4.73
C LEU A 175 8.43 -11.67 -3.97
N ARG A 176 7.37 -11.19 -4.62
CA ARG A 176 6.32 -10.36 -4.00
C ARG A 176 5.62 -11.11 -2.88
N LYS A 177 5.22 -12.37 -3.11
CA LYS A 177 4.58 -13.20 -2.10
C LYS A 177 5.47 -13.39 -0.87
N ASN A 178 6.74 -13.74 -1.07
CA ASN A 178 7.72 -13.91 -0.01
C ASN A 178 7.94 -12.62 0.81
N LEU A 179 7.96 -11.47 0.14
CA LEU A 179 8.08 -10.15 0.80
C LEU A 179 6.88 -9.87 1.70
N TRP A 180 5.66 -10.14 1.22
CA TRP A 180 4.45 -9.94 2.00
C TRP A 180 4.35 -10.88 3.21
N GLU A 181 4.79 -12.12 3.09
CA GLU A 181 4.87 -13.06 4.22
C GLU A 181 5.80 -12.51 5.31
N ASN A 182 6.97 -11.99 4.93
CA ASN A 182 7.90 -11.36 5.87
C ASN A 182 7.29 -10.13 6.56
N VAL A 183 6.61 -9.26 5.81
CA VAL A 183 5.93 -8.07 6.35
C VAL A 183 4.81 -8.48 7.33
N LYS A 184 3.98 -9.47 6.99
CA LYS A 184 2.95 -10.00 7.88
C LYS A 184 3.55 -10.60 9.17
N ASN A 185 4.69 -11.28 9.07
CA ASN A 185 5.36 -11.83 10.25
C ASN A 185 5.90 -10.73 11.18
N LEU A 186 6.48 -9.65 10.64
CA LEU A 186 6.88 -8.47 11.41
C LEU A 186 5.68 -7.82 12.12
N ASN A 187 4.58 -7.67 11.42
CA ASN A 187 3.36 -7.10 11.99
C ASN A 187 2.77 -7.97 13.11
N LYS A 188 2.77 -9.32 12.96
CA LYS A 188 2.37 -10.26 14.02
C LYS A 188 3.25 -10.15 15.27
N GLN A 189 4.50 -9.68 15.14
CA GLN A 189 5.42 -9.39 16.24
C GLN A 189 5.17 -8.03 16.89
N GLY A 190 4.15 -7.28 16.43
CA GLY A 190 3.74 -6.00 16.99
C GLY A 190 4.27 -4.77 16.24
N VAL A 191 5.04 -4.94 15.17
CA VAL A 191 5.53 -3.81 14.35
C VAL A 191 4.36 -3.20 13.58
N THR A 192 4.18 -1.88 13.70
CA THR A 192 3.23 -1.11 12.88
C THR A 192 3.79 -0.94 11.48
N ILE A 193 3.01 -1.21 10.46
CA ILE A 193 3.44 -1.11 9.06
C ILE A 193 2.71 0.04 8.38
N ILE A 194 3.44 0.92 7.71
CA ILE A 194 2.87 1.91 6.78
C ILE A 194 3.33 1.53 5.39
N LEU A 195 2.37 1.17 4.54
CA LEU A 195 2.62 0.72 3.18
C LEU A 195 2.15 1.79 2.20
N THR A 196 3.03 2.29 1.34
CA THR A 196 2.59 3.03 0.16
C THR A 196 2.62 2.11 -1.05
N THR A 197 1.60 2.19 -1.87
CA THR A 197 1.54 1.48 -3.14
C THR A 197 0.58 2.19 -4.09
N HIS A 198 0.78 2.01 -5.38
CA HIS A 198 -0.19 2.32 -6.42
C HIS A 198 -0.91 1.05 -6.92
N TYR A 199 -0.50 -0.14 -6.45
CA TYR A 199 -1.17 -1.41 -6.72
C TYR A 199 -2.32 -1.61 -5.72
N LEU A 200 -3.54 -1.31 -6.16
CA LEU A 200 -4.74 -1.34 -5.32
C LEU A 200 -5.02 -2.73 -4.73
N PHE A 201 -4.75 -3.78 -5.51
CA PHE A 201 -4.88 -5.17 -5.06
C PHE A 201 -3.98 -5.47 -3.85
N GLU A 202 -2.72 -5.00 -3.86
CA GLU A 202 -1.82 -5.22 -2.72
C GLU A 202 -2.31 -4.53 -1.45
N ALA A 203 -2.77 -3.28 -1.59
CA ALA A 203 -3.32 -2.56 -0.46
C ALA A 203 -4.55 -3.26 0.11
N GLN A 204 -5.42 -3.79 -0.74
CA GLN A 204 -6.60 -4.56 -0.34
C GLN A 204 -6.25 -5.80 0.46
N GLU A 205 -5.24 -6.57 0.02
CA GLU A 205 -4.83 -7.83 0.62
C GLU A 205 -3.99 -7.65 1.91
N MET A 206 -3.32 -6.51 2.03
CA MET A 206 -2.35 -6.30 3.09
C MET A 206 -2.84 -5.39 4.20
N SER A 207 -3.69 -4.40 3.89
CA SER A 207 -3.96 -3.32 4.83
C SER A 207 -5.24 -3.54 5.64
N ASP A 208 -5.15 -3.28 6.94
CA ASP A 208 -6.32 -3.23 7.84
C ASP A 208 -7.17 -1.98 7.56
N ARG A 209 -6.49 -0.84 7.40
CA ARG A 209 -7.09 0.46 7.06
C ARG A 209 -6.31 1.12 5.94
N ILE A 210 -7.02 1.90 5.16
CA ILE A 210 -6.48 2.55 3.97
C ILE A 210 -6.86 4.03 3.97
N ALA A 211 -5.85 4.89 3.75
CA ALA A 211 -6.02 6.28 3.37
C ALA A 211 -5.81 6.44 1.86
N ILE A 212 -6.75 7.08 1.19
CA ILE A 212 -6.65 7.41 -0.23
C ILE A 212 -6.32 8.89 -0.36
N LEU A 213 -5.17 9.19 -0.96
CA LEU A 213 -4.73 10.54 -1.27
C LEU A 213 -4.93 10.86 -2.75
N ASN A 214 -5.37 12.08 -3.04
CA ASN A 214 -5.39 12.62 -4.40
C ASN A 214 -5.02 14.11 -4.37
N LYS A 215 -4.01 14.51 -5.16
CA LYS A 215 -3.53 15.90 -5.26
C LYS A 215 -3.32 16.56 -3.90
N GLY A 216 -2.68 15.85 -2.97
CA GLY A 216 -2.38 16.32 -1.62
C GLY A 216 -3.52 16.27 -0.62
N ASN A 217 -4.73 15.90 -1.02
CA ASN A 217 -5.91 15.83 -0.15
C ASN A 217 -6.23 14.40 0.26
N LEU A 218 -6.73 14.21 1.48
CA LEU A 218 -7.29 12.95 1.94
C LEU A 218 -8.71 12.80 1.39
N VAL A 219 -8.90 11.84 0.49
CA VAL A 219 -10.20 11.58 -0.17
C VAL A 219 -11.03 10.59 0.65
N ALA A 220 -10.39 9.58 1.22
CA ALA A 220 -11.05 8.60 2.09
C ALA A 220 -10.06 8.02 3.10
N LEU A 221 -10.57 7.64 4.27
CA LEU A 221 -9.86 6.90 5.32
C LEU A 221 -10.85 5.99 6.02
N ASP A 222 -10.65 4.67 5.87
CA ASP A 222 -11.55 3.69 6.49
C ASP A 222 -10.84 2.32 6.57
N THR A 223 -11.48 1.33 7.21
CA THR A 223 -11.06 -0.07 7.10
C THR A 223 -11.19 -0.55 5.65
N THR A 224 -10.33 -1.46 5.24
CA THR A 224 -10.38 -2.05 3.89
C THR A 224 -11.77 -2.62 3.61
N LYS A 225 -12.36 -3.33 4.59
CA LYS A 225 -13.71 -3.88 4.51
C LYS A 225 -14.78 -2.79 4.26
N ASN A 226 -14.73 -1.67 5.00
CA ASN A 226 -15.70 -0.60 4.85
C ASN A 226 -15.57 0.11 3.49
N LEU A 227 -14.33 0.29 2.99
CA LEU A 227 -14.11 0.86 1.66
C LEU A 227 -14.70 -0.03 0.58
N LEU A 228 -14.49 -1.34 0.65
CA LEU A 228 -15.08 -2.31 -0.30
C LEU A 228 -16.62 -2.35 -0.20
N ASN A 229 -17.18 -2.20 0.98
CA ASN A 229 -18.63 -2.16 1.18
C ASN A 229 -19.31 -0.92 0.56
N ARG A 230 -18.55 0.13 0.21
CA ARG A 230 -19.07 1.29 -0.54
C ARG A 230 -19.46 0.93 -1.97
N ILE A 231 -18.91 -0.17 -2.50
CA ILE A 231 -19.23 -0.65 -3.84
C ILE A 231 -20.57 -1.37 -3.81
N LYS A 232 -21.57 -0.73 -4.36
CA LYS A 232 -22.94 -1.29 -4.46
C LYS A 232 -23.09 -2.22 -5.66
N THR A 233 -22.16 -2.16 -6.60
CA THR A 233 -22.21 -2.92 -7.85
C THR A 233 -21.41 -4.22 -7.77
N LYS A 234 -21.85 -5.22 -8.50
CA LYS A 234 -21.16 -6.49 -8.74
C LYS A 234 -21.12 -6.77 -10.24
N LYS A 235 -20.07 -7.45 -10.70
CA LYS A 235 -19.96 -7.89 -12.09
C LYS A 235 -20.25 -9.38 -12.17
N ILE A 236 -21.01 -9.77 -13.18
CA ILE A 236 -21.21 -11.16 -13.55
C ILE A 236 -20.80 -11.31 -15.01
N ILE A 237 -19.99 -12.32 -15.29
CA ILE A 237 -19.44 -12.60 -16.62
C ILE A 237 -20.02 -13.93 -17.07
N PHE A 238 -20.72 -13.89 -18.20
CA PHE A 238 -21.27 -15.06 -18.87
C PHE A 238 -20.40 -15.40 -20.07
N LYS A 239 -19.86 -16.60 -20.10
CA LYS A 239 -19.28 -17.17 -21.31
C LYS A 239 -20.39 -17.86 -22.08
N VAL A 240 -20.64 -17.47 -23.35
CA VAL A 240 -21.77 -17.90 -24.15
C VAL A 240 -21.29 -18.59 -25.44
N ASN A 241 -22.14 -19.42 -26.01
CA ASN A 241 -21.84 -20.11 -27.29
C ASN A 241 -21.82 -19.15 -28.49
N LYS A 242 -22.57 -18.04 -28.42
CA LYS A 242 -22.70 -17.04 -29.49
C LYS A 242 -22.79 -15.65 -28.89
N LEU A 243 -22.00 -14.74 -29.43
CA LEU A 243 -21.98 -13.33 -28.99
C LEU A 243 -23.28 -12.62 -29.42
N ILE A 244 -23.90 -11.95 -28.48
CA ILE A 244 -25.07 -11.08 -28.71
C ILE A 244 -24.77 -9.66 -28.27
N ASN A 245 -25.30 -8.70 -28.98
CA ASN A 245 -25.10 -7.28 -28.65
C ASN A 245 -26.23 -6.78 -27.74
N LEU A 246 -25.97 -6.81 -26.44
CA LEU A 246 -26.89 -6.31 -25.41
C LEU A 246 -26.67 -4.84 -25.04
N THR A 247 -25.69 -4.16 -25.65
CA THR A 247 -25.34 -2.78 -25.29
C THR A 247 -26.48 -1.79 -25.52
N LYS A 248 -27.46 -2.13 -26.35
CA LYS A 248 -28.68 -1.33 -26.62
C LYS A 248 -29.80 -1.53 -25.60
N LYS A 249 -29.75 -2.60 -24.77
CA LYS A 249 -30.74 -2.81 -23.70
C LYS A 249 -30.50 -1.87 -22.55
N LYS A 250 -31.48 -1.02 -22.30
CA LYS A 250 -31.52 -0.13 -21.12
C LYS A 250 -32.41 -0.76 -20.06
N ILE A 251 -31.79 -1.48 -19.12
CA ILE A 251 -32.48 -1.95 -17.91
C ILE A 251 -31.90 -1.17 -16.74
N SER A 252 -32.75 -0.49 -15.99
CA SER A 252 -32.31 0.35 -14.84
C SER A 252 -31.45 -0.47 -13.87
N GLY A 253 -30.23 -0.02 -13.61
CA GLY A 253 -29.29 -0.68 -12.68
C GLY A 253 -28.51 -1.84 -13.29
N LEU A 254 -28.62 -2.11 -14.61
CA LEU A 254 -27.82 -3.09 -15.35
C LEU A 254 -27.03 -2.39 -16.45
N PHE A 255 -25.70 -2.64 -16.48
CA PHE A 255 -24.83 -2.15 -17.54
C PHE A 255 -24.21 -3.33 -18.26
N PHE A 256 -24.45 -3.42 -19.56
CA PHE A 256 -24.01 -4.51 -20.42
C PHE A 256 -22.78 -4.12 -21.22
N SER A 257 -21.77 -4.99 -21.22
CA SER A 257 -20.62 -4.91 -22.11
C SER A 257 -20.28 -6.31 -22.62
N SER A 258 -19.65 -6.40 -23.77
CA SER A 258 -19.21 -7.67 -24.36
C SER A 258 -17.79 -7.53 -24.88
N ASN A 259 -17.03 -8.64 -24.84
CA ASN A 259 -15.69 -8.70 -25.41
C ASN A 259 -15.65 -9.65 -26.61
N SER A 260 -14.48 -9.70 -27.28
CA SER A 260 -14.26 -10.57 -28.46
C SER A 260 -14.21 -12.07 -28.15
N ASN A 261 -14.22 -12.47 -26.88
CA ASN A 261 -14.03 -13.87 -26.45
C ASN A 261 -15.37 -14.59 -26.13
N ASN A 262 -16.48 -14.14 -26.70
CA ASN A 262 -17.82 -14.64 -26.38
C ASN A 262 -18.21 -14.48 -24.90
N GLU A 263 -17.72 -13.40 -24.27
CA GLU A 263 -18.07 -13.07 -22.90
C GLU A 263 -18.99 -11.86 -22.85
N ILE A 264 -20.07 -11.99 -22.08
CA ILE A 264 -21.01 -10.91 -21.77
C ILE A 264 -20.79 -10.53 -20.32
N MET A 265 -20.37 -9.30 -20.08
CA MET A 265 -20.18 -8.77 -18.74
C MET A 265 -21.36 -7.88 -18.37
N ILE A 266 -21.98 -8.16 -17.23
CA ILE A 266 -23.08 -7.35 -16.67
C ILE A 266 -22.68 -6.82 -15.32
N THR A 267 -22.62 -5.49 -15.21
CA THR A 267 -22.48 -4.81 -13.92
C THR A 267 -23.85 -4.47 -13.38
N TYR A 268 -24.15 -4.89 -12.16
CA TYR A 268 -25.47 -4.71 -11.54
C TYR A 268 -25.38 -4.23 -10.09
N GLU A 269 -26.43 -3.57 -9.61
CA GLU A 269 -26.56 -3.17 -8.21
C GLU A 269 -27.12 -4.34 -7.40
N ARG A 270 -26.35 -4.80 -6.37
CA ARG A 270 -26.71 -5.96 -5.52
C ARG A 270 -28.10 -5.83 -4.86
N ASN A 271 -28.53 -4.61 -4.55
CA ASN A 271 -29.78 -4.35 -3.85
C ASN A 271 -30.99 -4.28 -4.80
N LYS A 272 -30.76 -4.19 -6.12
CA LYS A 272 -31.83 -4.01 -7.12
C LYS A 272 -32.11 -5.25 -7.93
N HIS A 273 -31.12 -6.12 -8.13
CA HIS A 273 -31.23 -7.27 -9.03
C HIS A 273 -30.71 -8.54 -8.35
N LYS A 274 -31.46 -9.63 -8.53
CA LYS A 274 -31.02 -10.97 -8.17
C LYS A 274 -30.27 -11.60 -9.35
N ILE A 275 -29.29 -12.46 -9.05
CA ILE A 275 -28.52 -13.18 -10.08
C ILE A 275 -29.43 -14.00 -10.99
N GLU A 276 -30.49 -14.60 -10.42
CA GLU A 276 -31.49 -15.37 -11.16
C GLU A 276 -32.16 -14.55 -12.27
N ASP A 277 -32.54 -13.31 -11.98
CA ASP A 277 -33.18 -12.42 -12.96
C ASP A 277 -32.22 -12.10 -14.12
N ILE A 278 -30.93 -11.89 -13.78
CA ILE A 278 -29.88 -11.61 -14.76
C ILE A 278 -29.63 -12.85 -15.67
N ILE A 279 -29.60 -14.05 -15.10
CA ILE A 279 -29.47 -15.30 -15.86
C ILE A 279 -30.66 -15.46 -16.82
N ASN A 280 -31.88 -15.17 -16.37
CA ASN A 280 -33.07 -15.24 -17.19
C ASN A 280 -33.04 -14.24 -18.36
N ILE A 281 -32.52 -13.03 -18.14
CA ILE A 281 -32.33 -12.05 -19.22
C ILE A 281 -31.44 -12.61 -20.32
N ILE A 282 -30.32 -13.28 -19.96
CA ILE A 282 -29.37 -13.84 -20.91
C ILE A 282 -30.01 -15.05 -21.64
N LYS A 283 -30.67 -15.96 -20.92
CA LYS A 283 -31.35 -17.11 -21.52
C LYS A 283 -32.45 -16.71 -22.52
N ASN A 284 -33.19 -15.64 -22.22
CA ASN A 284 -34.25 -15.14 -23.10
C ASN A 284 -33.74 -14.58 -24.44
N GLU A 285 -32.43 -14.32 -24.55
CA GLU A 285 -31.79 -13.93 -25.80
C GLU A 285 -31.45 -15.11 -26.71
N GLY A 286 -31.79 -16.33 -26.32
CA GLY A 286 -31.58 -17.53 -27.13
C GLY A 286 -30.12 -17.96 -27.24
N VAL A 287 -29.30 -17.64 -26.24
CA VAL A 287 -27.92 -18.08 -26.13
C VAL A 287 -27.77 -19.13 -25.05
N GLU A 288 -26.87 -20.06 -25.27
CA GLU A 288 -26.47 -21.04 -24.27
C GLU A 288 -25.34 -20.52 -23.42
N ILE A 289 -25.51 -20.61 -22.10
CA ILE A 289 -24.50 -20.21 -21.12
C ILE A 289 -23.56 -21.40 -20.93
N ILE A 290 -22.27 -21.20 -21.25
CA ILE A 290 -21.23 -22.23 -21.12
C ILE A 290 -20.63 -22.16 -19.71
N ASP A 291 -20.37 -20.92 -19.18
CA ASP A 291 -19.77 -20.71 -17.87
C ASP A 291 -20.25 -19.39 -17.28
N ILE A 292 -20.22 -19.30 -15.96
CA ILE A 292 -20.58 -18.10 -15.21
C ILE A 292 -19.49 -17.82 -14.17
N SER A 293 -18.91 -16.65 -14.23
CA SER A 293 -18.02 -16.14 -13.17
C SER A 293 -18.53 -14.83 -12.60
N THR A 294 -18.21 -14.55 -11.35
CA THR A 294 -18.58 -13.30 -10.69
C THR A 294 -17.36 -12.60 -10.15
N GLU A 295 -17.30 -11.30 -10.35
CA GLU A 295 -16.28 -10.44 -9.76
C GLU A 295 -16.92 -9.50 -8.76
N ASP A 296 -16.45 -9.54 -7.53
CA ASP A 296 -16.79 -8.53 -6.54
C ASP A 296 -16.04 -7.23 -6.87
N GLY A 297 -16.64 -6.09 -6.55
CA GLY A 297 -15.97 -4.81 -6.69
C GLY A 297 -14.68 -4.78 -5.86
N ASN A 298 -13.67 -4.12 -6.38
CA ASN A 298 -12.35 -4.02 -5.78
C ASN A 298 -12.01 -2.56 -5.41
N LEU A 299 -10.89 -2.34 -4.74
CA LEU A 299 -10.43 -1.00 -4.39
C LEU A 299 -10.24 -0.08 -5.59
N GLU A 300 -10.03 -0.61 -6.80
CA GLU A 300 -9.93 0.17 -8.01
C GLU A 300 -11.26 0.86 -8.35
N ASP A 301 -12.38 0.13 -8.21
CA ASP A 301 -13.71 0.70 -8.39
C ASP A 301 -14.00 1.82 -7.36
N VAL A 302 -13.58 1.62 -6.08
CA VAL A 302 -13.68 2.67 -5.04
C VAL A 302 -12.85 3.88 -5.41
N PHE A 303 -11.60 3.65 -5.81
CA PHE A 303 -10.66 4.70 -6.16
C PHE A 303 -11.18 5.55 -7.33
N ILE A 304 -11.67 4.90 -8.39
CA ILE A 304 -12.25 5.57 -9.55
C ILE A 304 -13.47 6.41 -9.16
N GLN A 305 -14.36 5.89 -8.30
CA GLN A 305 -15.54 6.63 -7.82
C GLN A 305 -15.14 7.88 -7.02
N LEU A 306 -14.11 7.79 -6.18
CA LEU A 306 -13.70 8.87 -5.29
C LEU A 306 -12.80 9.92 -5.96
N THR A 307 -12.17 9.60 -7.10
CA THR A 307 -11.21 10.49 -7.79
C THR A 307 -11.72 11.07 -9.11
N LYS A 308 -12.88 10.63 -9.61
CA LYS A 308 -13.52 11.13 -10.83
C LYS A 308 -14.27 12.46 -10.66
N ASN A 309 -14.31 13.03 -9.44
CA ASN A 309 -14.90 14.35 -9.16
C ASN A 309 -13.86 15.47 -9.16
#